data_f331eaa9bf075a6774cda6c69634f367
#
_entry.id   f331eaa9bf075a6774cda6c69634f367
#
_cell.length_a   1.000
_cell.length_b   1.000
_cell.length_c   1.000
_cell.angle_alpha   90.00
_cell.angle_beta   90.00
_cell.angle_gamma   90.00
#
_symmetry.space_group_name_H-M   'P 1'
#
loop_
_entity.id
_entity.type
_entity.pdbx_description
1 polymer ?
#
loop_
_entity_poly.entity_id
_entity_poly.type
_entity_poly.pdbx_seq_one_letter_code
_entity_poly.pdbx_strand_id
1 'polypeptide(L)'
;MFPLVVNLLSRLIPLWVVVACLNCCPPQADADPVVYVTMVSHFDRPWAMTDGDLVALEKLTRFHPRMRWTHLYNPVAYTQDTPLREAMERFVKQTRDHHGAEIGTHLHMYKSLLTAAGVKFVTHPSVTAEQVEGSRDDSGYAVPITRYSREEIGRLLEHTRKIYQERGLGQPKTFCAGFYATSLDLQNMIAAHGYTTSAAAFPTQTIYGAQYAPSWHALSGWNASVTYKSRPYRISQASILPGHEAPFINAIDKQPLVEIPQTCKIDWMVSAEDMKVIFKEHLAIARQGATTAICLAIHETSSEGNFDKFHQVLRYIDEHIHSGSQPQVKYITTAELRDRILEPN
;
A
#
# COMPACT_ATOMS: atom_id res chain seq x y z
N MET A 1 64.10 34.53 -64.99
CA MET A 1 63.91 34.22 -63.57
C MET A 1 62.46 33.82 -63.41
N PHE A 2 62.19 32.54 -63.23
CA PHE A 2 60.83 31.98 -63.18
C PHE A 2 60.34 31.98 -61.72
N PRO A 3 59.05 32.26 -61.43
CA PRO A 3 58.48 31.99 -60.11
C PRO A 3 57.78 30.62 -60.09
N LEU A 4 58.07 29.89 -59.04
CA LEU A 4 57.46 28.62 -58.71
C LEU A 4 55.99 28.82 -58.35
N VAL A 5 55.09 28.08 -59.03
CA VAL A 5 53.67 27.94 -58.59
C VAL A 5 53.57 26.72 -57.73
N VAL A 6 53.23 26.92 -56.45
CA VAL A 6 52.91 25.85 -55.48
C VAL A 6 51.41 25.59 -55.53
N ASN A 7 51.04 24.42 -56.02
CA ASN A 7 49.66 23.92 -56.01
C ASN A 7 49.28 23.37 -54.63
N LEU A 8 48.42 24.07 -53.91
CA LEU A 8 47.78 23.59 -52.69
C LEU A 8 46.45 22.90 -53.08
N LEU A 9 46.50 21.59 -53.24
CA LEU A 9 45.28 20.76 -53.26
C LEU A 9 44.86 20.43 -51.83
N SER A 10 43.99 21.27 -51.28
CA SER A 10 43.29 20.98 -50.03
C SER A 10 42.29 19.87 -50.22
N ARG A 11 42.53 18.75 -49.57
CA ARG A 11 41.59 17.62 -49.46
C ARG A 11 40.38 18.05 -48.60
N LEU A 12 39.28 18.38 -49.24
CA LEU A 12 37.97 18.46 -48.60
C LEU A 12 37.48 17.02 -48.38
N ILE A 13 37.61 16.55 -47.15
CA ILE A 13 36.93 15.34 -46.70
C ILE A 13 35.46 15.71 -46.51
N PRO A 14 34.50 15.00 -47.16
CA PRO A 14 33.10 15.37 -47.02
C PRO A 14 32.63 15.08 -45.59
N LEU A 15 32.16 16.12 -44.94
CA LEU A 15 31.57 16.13 -43.59
C LEU A 15 30.18 15.43 -43.51
N TRP A 16 29.87 14.53 -44.44
CA TRP A 16 28.56 13.91 -44.58
C TRP A 16 28.43 12.50 -43.97
N VAL A 17 29.47 11.95 -43.33
CA VAL A 17 29.44 10.59 -42.80
C VAL A 17 29.19 10.54 -41.28
N VAL A 18 29.21 11.64 -40.56
CA VAL A 18 29.10 11.63 -39.06
C VAL A 18 27.67 11.90 -38.56
N VAL A 19 26.72 12.32 -39.41
CA VAL A 19 25.34 12.64 -38.94
C VAL A 19 24.36 11.46 -39.02
N ALA A 20 24.73 10.36 -39.65
CA ALA A 20 23.80 9.24 -39.93
C ALA A 20 23.74 8.13 -38.83
N CYS A 21 24.55 8.19 -37.77
CA CYS A 21 24.58 7.15 -36.74
C CYS A 21 23.98 7.54 -35.37
N LEU A 22 23.41 8.72 -35.21
CA LEU A 22 22.83 9.15 -33.92
C LEU A 22 21.31 8.95 -33.78
N ASN A 23 20.63 8.42 -34.79
CA ASN A 23 19.17 8.27 -34.76
C ASN A 23 18.65 6.83 -34.98
N CYS A 24 19.46 5.80 -34.78
CA CYS A 24 19.01 4.41 -34.89
C CYS A 24 19.03 3.63 -33.58
N CYS A 25 18.83 4.27 -32.42
CA CYS A 25 18.22 3.56 -31.31
C CYS A 25 16.70 3.63 -31.56
N PRO A 26 16.03 2.49 -31.83
CA PRO A 26 14.57 2.52 -31.77
C PRO A 26 14.19 3.09 -30.41
N PRO A 27 13.16 3.95 -30.31
CA PRO A 27 12.66 4.38 -29.02
C PRO A 27 12.46 3.09 -28.22
N GLN A 28 13.09 3.02 -27.04
CA GLN A 28 12.91 1.91 -26.13
C GLN A 28 11.40 1.84 -25.94
N ALA A 29 10.78 0.76 -26.42
CA ALA A 29 9.34 0.61 -26.33
C ALA A 29 9.00 0.72 -24.86
N ASP A 30 8.32 1.80 -24.48
CA ASP A 30 7.81 1.97 -23.12
C ASP A 30 7.08 0.68 -22.78
N ALA A 31 7.42 0.09 -21.65
CA ALA A 31 6.79 -1.16 -21.24
C ALA A 31 5.27 -0.93 -21.19
N ASP A 32 4.49 -1.84 -21.79
CA ASP A 32 3.03 -1.71 -21.85
C ASP A 32 2.45 -1.40 -20.47
N PRO A 33 1.57 -0.40 -20.36
CA PRO A 33 0.99 -0.02 -19.07
C PRO A 33 0.27 -1.19 -18.41
N VAL A 34 0.46 -1.33 -17.11
CA VAL A 34 -0.10 -2.43 -16.31
C VAL A 34 -1.03 -1.89 -15.24
N VAL A 35 -2.15 -2.56 -15.02
CA VAL A 35 -2.97 -2.40 -13.80
C VAL A 35 -2.54 -3.46 -12.79
N TYR A 36 -1.95 -3.04 -11.71
CA TYR A 36 -1.66 -3.93 -10.59
C TYR A 36 -2.87 -4.02 -9.66
N VAL A 37 -3.09 -5.21 -9.10
CA VAL A 37 -4.14 -5.47 -8.12
C VAL A 37 -3.49 -5.97 -6.84
N THR A 38 -3.65 -5.21 -5.76
CA THR A 38 -3.25 -5.65 -4.43
C THR A 38 -4.49 -6.05 -3.63
N MET A 39 -4.39 -7.12 -2.86
CA MET A 39 -5.44 -7.55 -1.94
C MET A 39 -4.90 -7.48 -0.51
N VAL A 40 -5.50 -6.60 0.30
CA VAL A 40 -5.05 -6.33 1.66
C VAL A 40 -6.06 -6.90 2.65
N SER A 41 -5.59 -7.63 3.65
CA SER A 41 -6.39 -7.99 4.83
C SER A 41 -5.93 -7.20 6.04
N HIS A 42 -6.85 -6.51 6.72
CA HIS A 42 -6.59 -5.80 7.97
C HIS A 42 -6.95 -6.70 9.15
N PHE A 43 -5.97 -6.94 10.03
CA PHE A 43 -6.19 -7.64 11.30
C PHE A 43 -6.33 -6.60 12.42
N ASP A 44 -7.51 -6.00 12.50
CA ASP A 44 -7.80 -4.91 13.43
C ASP A 44 -8.04 -5.40 14.86
N ARG A 45 -8.93 -6.38 14.99
CA ARG A 45 -9.42 -6.95 16.25
C ARG A 45 -9.33 -8.47 16.24
N PRO A 46 -8.10 -9.01 16.22
CA PRO A 46 -7.87 -10.45 16.00
C PRO A 46 -8.57 -11.36 17.02
N TRP A 47 -8.89 -10.88 18.22
CA TRP A 47 -9.67 -11.64 19.22
C TRP A 47 -11.16 -11.75 18.87
N ALA A 48 -11.69 -10.93 18.00
CA ALA A 48 -13.09 -10.94 17.57
C ALA A 48 -13.33 -11.73 16.27
N MET A 49 -12.26 -12.23 15.65
CA MET A 49 -12.35 -13.07 14.47
C MET A 49 -13.01 -14.39 14.79
N THR A 50 -13.90 -14.86 13.89
CA THR A 50 -14.61 -16.13 13.99
C THR A 50 -13.97 -17.21 13.10
N ASP A 51 -14.31 -18.49 13.33
CA ASP A 51 -13.93 -19.57 12.40
C ASP A 51 -14.51 -19.33 10.99
N GLY A 52 -15.72 -18.77 10.88
CA GLY A 52 -16.35 -18.41 9.61
C GLY A 52 -15.53 -17.37 8.84
N ASP A 53 -15.00 -16.37 9.52
CA ASP A 53 -14.13 -15.36 8.94
C ASP A 53 -12.83 -15.97 8.38
N LEU A 54 -12.18 -16.84 9.16
CA LEU A 54 -10.96 -17.52 8.72
C LEU A 54 -11.22 -18.40 7.50
N VAL A 55 -12.29 -19.19 7.53
CA VAL A 55 -12.73 -20.03 6.41
C VAL A 55 -13.03 -19.20 5.17
N ALA A 56 -13.58 -17.99 5.32
CA ALA A 56 -13.84 -17.09 4.19
C ALA A 56 -12.53 -16.62 3.53
N LEU A 57 -11.52 -16.23 4.31
CA LEU A 57 -10.20 -15.86 3.79
C LEU A 57 -9.50 -17.03 3.09
N GLU A 58 -9.57 -18.24 3.66
CA GLU A 58 -9.05 -19.47 3.04
C GLU A 58 -9.76 -19.80 1.72
N LYS A 59 -11.09 -19.63 1.66
CA LYS A 59 -11.87 -19.82 0.43
C LYS A 59 -11.48 -18.82 -0.65
N LEU A 60 -11.32 -17.52 -0.31
CA LEU A 60 -10.84 -16.51 -1.27
C LEU A 60 -9.49 -16.91 -1.85
N THR A 61 -8.54 -17.32 -1.01
CA THR A 61 -7.22 -17.81 -1.45
C THR A 61 -7.33 -19.00 -2.42
N ARG A 62 -8.17 -19.96 -2.10
CA ARG A 62 -8.36 -21.18 -2.91
C ARG A 62 -9.05 -20.92 -4.24
N PHE A 63 -10.06 -20.03 -4.26
CA PHE A 63 -10.82 -19.73 -5.47
C PHE A 63 -10.09 -18.77 -6.41
N HIS A 64 -9.15 -17.96 -5.87
CA HIS A 64 -8.38 -16.98 -6.61
C HIS A 64 -6.87 -17.23 -6.46
N PRO A 65 -6.33 -18.35 -6.97
CA PRO A 65 -4.95 -18.79 -6.70
C PRO A 65 -3.86 -17.86 -7.26
N ARG A 66 -4.22 -16.94 -8.15
CA ARG A 66 -3.32 -15.89 -8.66
C ARG A 66 -3.26 -14.67 -7.74
N MET A 67 -4.26 -14.50 -6.87
CA MET A 67 -4.32 -13.38 -5.95
C MET A 67 -3.13 -13.41 -4.98
N ARG A 68 -2.60 -12.23 -4.70
CA ARG A 68 -1.51 -12.03 -3.74
C ARG A 68 -2.02 -11.23 -2.56
N TRP A 69 -1.94 -11.82 -1.37
CA TRP A 69 -2.29 -11.13 -0.14
C TRP A 69 -1.16 -10.22 0.34
N THR A 70 -1.52 -9.07 0.88
CA THR A 70 -0.74 -8.34 1.87
C THR A 70 -1.51 -8.39 3.18
N HIS A 71 -1.07 -9.23 4.10
CA HIS A 71 -1.68 -9.33 5.43
C HIS A 71 -1.13 -8.22 6.32
N LEU A 72 -1.90 -7.18 6.56
CA LEU A 72 -1.59 -6.14 7.54
C LEU A 72 -1.91 -6.70 8.93
N TYR A 73 -0.97 -7.45 9.48
CA TYR A 73 -1.13 -8.20 10.71
C TYR A 73 -0.91 -7.33 11.94
N ASN A 74 -1.74 -7.49 12.98
CA ASN A 74 -1.66 -6.70 14.20
C ASN A 74 -0.98 -7.50 15.32
N PRO A 75 0.17 -7.05 15.83
CA PRO A 75 0.88 -7.73 16.93
C PRO A 75 0.10 -7.78 18.24
N VAL A 76 -0.99 -7.04 18.38
CA VAL A 76 -1.88 -7.11 19.54
C VAL A 76 -2.39 -8.52 19.79
N ALA A 77 -2.47 -9.36 18.76
CA ALA A 77 -2.82 -10.79 18.88
C ALA A 77 -1.94 -11.55 19.89
N TYR A 78 -0.76 -11.04 20.23
CA TYR A 78 0.18 -11.64 21.17
C TYR A 78 0.21 -10.97 22.55
N THR A 79 -0.46 -9.84 22.70
CA THR A 79 -0.52 -9.09 23.98
C THR A 79 -1.91 -9.10 24.61
N GLN A 80 -2.88 -9.71 23.91
CA GLN A 80 -4.26 -9.87 24.34
C GLN A 80 -4.70 -11.31 24.13
N ASP A 81 -5.67 -11.77 24.92
CA ASP A 81 -6.28 -13.07 24.70
C ASP A 81 -6.97 -13.09 23.33
N THR A 82 -6.55 -14.04 22.48
CA THR A 82 -6.98 -14.14 21.09
C THR A 82 -7.22 -15.60 20.74
N PRO A 83 -8.48 -16.07 20.75
CA PRO A 83 -8.82 -17.47 20.63
C PRO A 83 -8.27 -18.14 19.36
N LEU A 84 -8.34 -17.46 18.22
CA LEU A 84 -7.89 -18.00 16.91
C LEU A 84 -6.43 -17.61 16.55
N ARG A 85 -5.65 -17.09 17.49
CA ARG A 85 -4.29 -16.59 17.23
C ARG A 85 -3.43 -17.56 16.42
N GLU A 86 -3.38 -18.83 16.85
CA GLU A 86 -2.54 -19.83 16.18
C GLU A 86 -3.05 -20.19 14.79
N ALA A 87 -4.37 -20.22 14.60
CA ALA A 87 -4.99 -20.47 13.31
C ALA A 87 -4.72 -19.33 12.32
N MET A 88 -4.88 -18.08 12.76
CA MET A 88 -4.53 -16.89 11.98
C MET A 88 -3.04 -16.87 11.62
N GLU A 89 -2.16 -17.14 12.60
CA GLU A 89 -0.72 -17.19 12.37
C GLU A 89 -0.36 -18.26 11.33
N ARG A 90 -0.95 -19.47 11.42
CA ARG A 90 -0.78 -20.51 10.39
C ARG A 90 -1.26 -20.04 9.03
N PHE A 91 -2.43 -19.43 8.93
CA PHE A 91 -2.99 -18.93 7.68
C PHE A 91 -2.08 -17.93 7.00
N VAL A 92 -1.63 -16.87 7.70
CA VAL A 92 -0.77 -15.84 7.11
C VAL A 92 0.62 -16.39 6.72
N LYS A 93 1.15 -17.35 7.47
CA LYS A 93 2.41 -18.03 7.12
C LYS A 93 2.24 -18.95 5.91
N GLN A 94 1.19 -19.76 5.86
CA GLN A 94 0.92 -20.65 4.73
C GLN A 94 0.71 -19.88 3.43
N THR A 95 -0.03 -18.77 3.47
CA THR A 95 -0.21 -17.93 2.28
C THR A 95 1.09 -17.25 1.86
N ARG A 96 1.93 -16.82 2.80
CA ARG A 96 3.28 -16.33 2.49
C ARG A 96 4.14 -17.41 1.82
N ASP A 97 4.20 -18.58 2.41
CA ASP A 97 5.15 -19.62 2.02
C ASP A 97 4.72 -20.35 0.73
N HIS A 98 3.42 -20.45 0.45
CA HIS A 98 2.88 -21.22 -0.68
C HIS A 98 2.21 -20.36 -1.76
N HIS A 99 1.77 -19.15 -1.44
CA HIS A 99 1.07 -18.27 -2.37
C HIS A 99 1.77 -16.92 -2.57
N GLY A 100 2.97 -16.73 -2.00
CA GLY A 100 3.77 -15.51 -2.14
C GLY A 100 3.08 -14.28 -1.54
N ALA A 101 2.32 -14.46 -0.46
CA ALA A 101 1.75 -13.36 0.28
C ALA A 101 2.83 -12.58 1.05
N GLU A 102 2.55 -11.32 1.35
CA GLU A 102 3.32 -10.48 2.24
C GLU A 102 2.67 -10.44 3.63
N ILE A 103 3.49 -10.41 4.69
CA ILE A 103 3.03 -10.08 6.04
C ILE A 103 3.56 -8.69 6.36
N GLY A 104 2.68 -7.69 6.29
CA GLY A 104 2.91 -6.31 6.70
C GLY A 104 2.44 -6.07 8.14
N THR A 105 2.55 -4.84 8.60
CA THR A 105 2.18 -4.44 9.96
C THR A 105 0.95 -3.55 9.96
N HIS A 106 0.00 -3.85 10.86
CA HIS A 106 -1.11 -2.98 11.20
C HIS A 106 -1.07 -2.62 12.69
N LEU A 107 -1.18 -1.34 13.01
CA LEU A 107 -1.10 -0.90 14.40
C LEU A 107 -2.30 -0.04 14.79
N HIS A 108 -3.13 -0.57 15.68
CA HIS A 108 -4.02 0.21 16.54
C HIS A 108 -3.40 0.38 17.93
N MET A 109 -3.70 1.48 18.60
CA MET A 109 -3.05 1.88 19.86
C MET A 109 -3.67 1.19 21.07
N TYR A 110 -3.84 -0.13 20.99
CA TYR A 110 -4.42 -0.92 22.08
C TYR A 110 -3.60 -0.87 23.36
N LYS A 111 -4.30 -0.74 24.47
CA LYS A 111 -3.70 -0.65 25.82
C LYS A 111 -2.74 -1.81 26.10
N SER A 112 -3.11 -3.05 25.76
CA SER A 112 -2.28 -4.23 26.01
C SER A 112 -0.95 -4.17 25.23
N LEU A 113 -1.00 -3.79 23.94
CA LEU A 113 0.18 -3.67 23.08
C LEU A 113 1.09 -2.51 23.53
N LEU A 114 0.51 -1.35 23.84
CA LEU A 114 1.26 -0.20 24.32
C LEU A 114 1.95 -0.48 25.66
N THR A 115 1.23 -1.12 26.59
CA THR A 115 1.80 -1.51 27.89
C THR A 115 2.98 -2.49 27.72
N ALA A 116 2.84 -3.49 26.83
CA ALA A 116 3.90 -4.44 26.52
C ALA A 116 5.13 -3.77 25.88
N ALA A 117 4.91 -2.71 25.11
CA ALA A 117 5.98 -1.90 24.50
C ALA A 117 6.57 -0.83 25.46
N GLY A 118 6.11 -0.74 26.72
CA GLY A 118 6.53 0.30 27.67
C GLY A 118 6.09 1.71 27.26
N VAL A 119 4.97 1.83 26.54
CA VAL A 119 4.40 3.09 26.08
C VAL A 119 3.19 3.44 26.94
N LYS A 120 3.09 4.73 27.32
CA LYS A 120 1.98 5.20 28.13
C LYS A 120 0.69 5.21 27.30
N PHE A 121 -0.32 4.50 27.81
CA PHE A 121 -1.65 4.49 27.18
C PHE A 121 -2.37 5.82 27.37
N VAL A 122 -3.02 6.30 26.31
CA VAL A 122 -3.91 7.46 26.30
C VAL A 122 -5.23 7.11 25.58
N THR A 123 -6.30 7.84 25.92
CA THR A 123 -7.66 7.61 25.40
C THR A 123 -8.13 8.73 24.45
N HIS A 124 -7.35 9.81 24.32
CA HIS A 124 -7.70 10.99 23.53
C HIS A 124 -6.49 11.55 22.77
N PRO A 125 -6.70 12.18 21.58
CA PRO A 125 -7.97 12.21 20.84
C PRO A 125 -8.37 10.81 20.38
N SER A 126 -9.65 10.58 20.16
CA SER A 126 -10.17 9.31 19.63
C SER A 126 -11.14 9.62 18.50
N VAL A 127 -10.99 8.94 17.38
CA VAL A 127 -11.87 9.12 16.20
C VAL A 127 -13.34 8.87 16.57
N THR A 128 -13.61 7.88 17.42
CA THR A 128 -14.97 7.57 17.88
C THR A 128 -15.52 8.59 18.88
N ALA A 129 -14.67 9.11 19.76
CA ALA A 129 -15.08 10.13 20.73
C ALA A 129 -15.43 11.48 20.07
N GLU A 130 -14.69 11.83 19.00
CA GLU A 130 -14.98 13.03 18.21
C GLU A 130 -16.29 12.90 17.38
N GLN A 131 -16.76 11.68 17.15
CA GLN A 131 -18.02 11.42 16.44
C GLN A 131 -19.22 11.34 17.40
N VAL A 132 -19.01 10.96 18.64
CA VAL A 132 -20.04 10.76 19.65
C VAL A 132 -19.62 11.48 20.93
N GLU A 133 -20.30 12.59 21.23
CA GLU A 133 -20.01 13.39 22.44
C GLU A 133 -20.07 12.52 23.71
N GLY A 134 -19.05 12.66 24.55
CA GLY A 134 -18.91 11.88 25.79
C GLY A 134 -18.42 10.44 25.62
N SER A 135 -18.15 9.97 24.38
CA SER A 135 -17.54 8.68 24.14
C SER A 135 -16.10 8.64 24.66
N ARG A 136 -15.70 7.46 25.18
CA ARG A 136 -14.32 7.18 25.60
C ARG A 136 -13.82 5.96 24.89
N ASP A 137 -12.56 5.99 24.46
CA ASP A 137 -11.89 4.83 23.91
C ASP A 137 -10.94 4.20 24.93
N ASP A 138 -11.52 3.45 25.86
CA ASP A 138 -10.76 2.78 26.92
C ASP A 138 -9.93 1.57 26.39
N SER A 139 -10.14 1.17 25.14
CA SER A 139 -9.35 0.14 24.46
C SER A 139 -8.11 0.69 23.74
N GLY A 140 -8.20 1.95 23.27
CA GLY A 140 -7.22 2.60 22.39
C GLY A 140 -7.38 2.28 20.91
N TYR A 141 -8.43 1.52 20.51
CA TYR A 141 -8.67 1.15 19.12
C TYR A 141 -8.70 2.36 18.18
N ALA A 142 -9.43 3.40 18.58
CA ALA A 142 -9.67 4.58 17.76
C ALA A 142 -8.74 5.76 18.06
N VAL A 143 -7.71 5.56 18.89
CA VAL A 143 -6.68 6.58 19.13
C VAL A 143 -5.67 6.56 17.99
N PRO A 144 -5.42 7.67 17.28
CA PRO A 144 -4.47 7.68 16.17
C PRO A 144 -3.03 7.56 16.69
N ILE A 145 -2.20 6.80 16.00
CA ILE A 145 -0.77 6.63 16.32
C ILE A 145 -0.02 7.98 16.36
N THR A 146 -0.45 8.94 15.57
CA THR A 146 0.12 10.29 15.51
C THR A 146 -0.05 11.10 16.82
N ARG A 147 -0.80 10.57 17.79
CA ARG A 147 -0.90 11.14 19.13
C ARG A 147 0.34 10.89 20.00
N TYR A 148 1.14 9.89 19.64
CA TYR A 148 2.30 9.48 20.40
C TYR A 148 3.57 10.18 19.91
N SER A 149 4.52 10.40 20.80
CA SER A 149 5.81 10.98 20.49
C SER A 149 6.65 10.04 19.59
N ARG A 150 7.66 10.60 18.91
CA ARG A 150 8.60 9.82 18.12
C ARG A 150 9.25 8.68 18.93
N GLU A 151 9.62 8.96 20.18
CA GLU A 151 10.23 7.97 21.05
C GLU A 151 9.27 6.83 21.39
N GLU A 152 8.01 7.15 21.70
CA GLU A 152 6.96 6.16 21.98
C GLU A 152 6.65 5.32 20.75
N ILE A 153 6.52 5.94 19.58
CA ILE A 153 6.34 5.22 18.29
C ILE A 153 7.55 4.32 18.02
N GLY A 154 8.77 4.80 18.24
CA GLY A 154 9.98 4.00 18.08
C GLY A 154 9.98 2.74 18.95
N ARG A 155 9.66 2.87 20.26
CA ARG A 155 9.52 1.72 21.15
C ARG A 155 8.45 0.73 20.69
N LEU A 156 7.32 1.23 20.20
CA LEU A 156 6.23 0.40 19.70
C LEU A 156 6.65 -0.37 18.44
N LEU A 157 7.32 0.28 17.49
CA LEU A 157 7.81 -0.36 16.26
C LEU A 157 8.89 -1.40 16.57
N GLU A 158 9.79 -1.13 17.51
CA GLU A 158 10.80 -2.09 17.98
C GLU A 158 10.16 -3.32 18.64
N HIS A 159 9.19 -3.10 19.54
CA HIS A 159 8.46 -4.19 20.18
C HIS A 159 7.71 -5.04 19.14
N THR A 160 7.05 -4.39 18.16
CA THR A 160 6.40 -5.07 17.04
C THR A 160 7.39 -5.94 16.26
N ARG A 161 8.54 -5.39 15.90
CA ARG A 161 9.59 -6.13 15.19
C ARG A 161 10.07 -7.37 15.96
N LYS A 162 10.24 -7.22 17.29
CA LYS A 162 10.63 -8.33 18.17
C LYS A 162 9.57 -9.44 18.15
N ILE A 163 8.28 -9.12 18.28
CA ILE A 163 7.18 -10.10 18.16
C ILE A 163 7.25 -10.82 16.81
N TYR A 164 7.39 -10.10 15.71
CA TYR A 164 7.44 -10.69 14.37
C TYR A 164 8.62 -11.66 14.22
N GLN A 165 9.78 -11.29 14.74
CA GLN A 165 10.97 -12.14 14.73
C GLN A 165 10.75 -13.41 15.58
N GLU A 166 10.27 -13.28 16.81
CA GLU A 166 10.01 -14.39 17.74
C GLU A 166 8.95 -15.36 17.20
N ARG A 167 7.98 -14.84 16.45
CA ARG A 167 6.90 -15.63 15.84
C ARG A 167 7.21 -16.14 14.44
N GLY A 168 8.36 -15.83 13.87
CA GLY A 168 8.72 -16.24 12.51
C GLY A 168 7.81 -15.66 11.43
N LEU A 169 7.24 -14.46 11.68
CA LEU A 169 6.41 -13.72 10.71
C LEU A 169 7.28 -13.02 9.64
N GLY A 170 8.59 -12.96 9.86
CA GLY A 170 9.53 -12.29 8.98
C GLY A 170 9.71 -10.81 9.33
N GLN A 171 10.37 -10.09 8.43
CA GLN A 171 10.54 -8.64 8.57
C GLN A 171 9.50 -7.95 7.69
N PRO A 172 8.50 -7.25 8.28
CA PRO A 172 7.46 -6.59 7.51
C PRO A 172 8.04 -5.41 6.72
N LYS A 173 7.61 -5.28 5.47
CA LYS A 173 8.00 -4.17 4.59
C LYS A 173 6.90 -3.11 4.48
N THR A 174 5.64 -3.52 4.57
CA THR A 174 4.48 -2.64 4.49
C THR A 174 3.93 -2.30 5.86
N PHE A 175 3.60 -1.03 6.05
CA PHE A 175 2.99 -0.49 7.27
C PHE A 175 1.65 0.19 6.96
N CYS A 176 0.67 -0.03 7.83
CA CYS A 176 -0.57 0.73 7.86
C CYS A 176 -0.97 1.01 9.31
N ALA A 177 -1.23 2.25 9.64
CA ALA A 177 -1.78 2.60 10.95
C ALA A 177 -3.29 2.41 11.00
N GLY A 178 -3.81 2.13 12.19
CA GLY A 178 -5.23 2.14 12.46
C GLY A 178 -5.88 3.47 12.09
N PHE A 179 -7.10 3.43 11.58
CA PHE A 179 -7.82 4.58 11.04
C PHE A 179 -7.05 5.32 9.92
N TYR A 180 -6.06 4.66 9.31
CA TYR A 180 -5.22 5.26 8.27
C TYR A 180 -4.48 6.53 8.75
N ALA A 181 -4.34 6.70 10.08
CA ALA A 181 -3.73 7.88 10.66
C ALA A 181 -2.25 7.99 10.28
N THR A 182 -1.86 9.13 9.73
CA THR A 182 -0.50 9.37 9.28
C THR A 182 -0.05 10.80 9.49
N SER A 183 1.26 11.00 9.47
CA SER A 183 1.91 12.30 9.46
C SER A 183 3.28 12.16 8.81
N LEU A 184 3.88 13.27 8.43
CA LEU A 184 5.24 13.26 7.89
C LEU A 184 6.25 12.66 8.88
N ASP A 185 6.07 12.94 10.18
CA ASP A 185 6.88 12.35 11.24
C ASP A 185 6.73 10.83 11.31
N LEU A 186 5.50 10.31 11.24
CA LEU A 186 5.26 8.87 11.23
C LEU A 186 5.90 8.20 10.00
N GLN A 187 5.79 8.80 8.83
CA GLN A 187 6.39 8.26 7.61
C GLN A 187 7.93 8.20 7.72
N ASN A 188 8.57 9.22 8.29
CA ASN A 188 10.00 9.18 8.58
C ASN A 188 10.35 8.08 9.61
N MET A 189 9.53 7.89 10.63
CA MET A 189 9.74 6.86 11.66
C MET A 189 9.65 5.45 11.09
N ILE A 190 8.61 5.12 10.33
CA ILE A 190 8.47 3.79 9.75
C ILE A 190 9.61 3.51 8.74
N ALA A 191 10.02 4.49 7.94
CA ALA A 191 11.16 4.36 7.04
C ALA A 191 12.46 4.04 7.80
N ALA A 192 12.72 4.74 8.91
CA ALA A 192 13.89 4.50 9.76
C ALA A 192 13.86 3.12 10.45
N HIS A 193 12.67 2.52 10.66
CA HIS A 193 12.49 1.20 11.27
C HIS A 193 12.37 0.05 10.27
N GLY A 194 12.71 0.29 8.99
CA GLY A 194 12.86 -0.75 7.98
C GLY A 194 11.64 -1.01 7.11
N TYR A 195 10.56 -0.24 7.27
CA TYR A 195 9.45 -0.27 6.33
C TYR A 195 9.81 0.46 5.05
N THR A 196 9.42 -0.10 3.93
CA THR A 196 9.70 0.43 2.59
C THR A 196 8.44 0.90 1.87
N THR A 197 7.28 0.53 2.41
CA THR A 197 5.97 0.78 1.84
C THR A 197 5.02 1.24 2.94
N SER A 198 4.27 2.29 2.67
CA SER A 198 3.11 2.71 3.44
C SER A 198 1.84 2.34 2.66
N ALA A 199 0.81 1.85 3.34
CA ALA A 199 -0.49 1.55 2.75
C ALA A 199 -1.59 2.28 3.54
N ALA A 200 -1.35 3.54 3.89
CA ALA A 200 -2.22 4.34 4.74
C ALA A 200 -3.05 5.38 3.96
N ALA A 201 -2.69 5.68 2.70
CA ALA A 201 -3.43 6.67 1.92
C ALA A 201 -4.85 6.20 1.63
N PHE A 202 -5.81 6.96 2.13
CA PHE A 202 -7.21 6.62 2.13
C PHE A 202 -8.02 7.71 1.40
N PRO A 203 -8.81 7.36 0.37
CA PRO A 203 -9.66 8.32 -0.33
C PRO A 203 -10.65 8.99 0.62
N THR A 204 -10.64 10.31 0.71
CA THR A 204 -11.50 11.06 1.62
C THR A 204 -12.94 11.20 1.13
N GLN A 205 -13.21 10.81 -0.12
CA GLN A 205 -14.54 10.84 -0.73
C GLN A 205 -14.91 9.47 -1.29
N THR A 206 -16.20 9.17 -1.36
CA THR A 206 -16.74 8.05 -2.12
C THR A 206 -16.57 8.30 -3.62
N ILE A 207 -16.78 7.28 -4.46
CA ILE A 207 -16.82 7.46 -5.91
C ILE A 207 -17.93 8.42 -6.36
N TYR A 208 -18.95 8.64 -5.54
CA TYR A 208 -20.06 9.58 -5.77
C TYR A 208 -19.84 10.96 -5.16
N GLY A 209 -18.65 11.25 -4.63
CA GLY A 209 -18.29 12.56 -4.09
C GLY A 209 -18.70 12.83 -2.64
N ALA A 210 -19.40 11.92 -1.96
CA ALA A 210 -19.73 12.08 -0.56
C ALA A 210 -18.45 12.01 0.32
N GLN A 211 -18.33 12.96 1.24
CA GLN A 211 -17.20 12.98 2.19
C GLN A 211 -17.50 12.11 3.40
N TYR A 212 -16.44 11.52 3.98
CA TYR A 212 -16.51 10.90 5.28
C TYR A 212 -16.56 11.92 6.40
N ALA A 213 -16.81 11.44 7.64
CA ALA A 213 -16.87 12.30 8.81
C ALA A 213 -15.62 13.22 8.89
N PRO A 214 -15.79 14.54 9.02
CA PRO A 214 -14.69 15.49 9.04
C PRO A 214 -13.64 15.20 10.13
N SER A 215 -14.08 14.71 11.30
CA SER A 215 -13.22 14.32 12.41
C SER A 215 -12.20 13.23 12.03
N TRP A 216 -12.63 12.23 11.24
CA TRP A 216 -11.71 11.20 10.78
C TRP A 216 -10.63 11.79 9.88
N HIS A 217 -11.00 12.63 8.90
CA HIS A 217 -10.02 13.25 8.01
C HIS A 217 -9.01 14.13 8.75
N ALA A 218 -9.49 14.91 9.71
CA ALA A 218 -8.63 15.76 10.54
C ALA A 218 -7.58 14.94 11.32
N LEU A 219 -7.92 13.73 11.77
CA LEU A 219 -7.03 12.86 12.53
C LEU A 219 -6.18 11.93 11.65
N SER A 220 -6.62 11.61 10.43
CA SER A 220 -5.90 10.71 9.53
C SER A 220 -4.79 11.38 8.72
N GLY A 221 -4.85 12.70 8.54
CA GLY A 221 -3.87 13.46 7.74
C GLY A 221 -4.17 13.52 6.23
N TRP A 222 -5.17 12.82 5.74
CA TRP A 222 -5.53 12.78 4.32
C TRP A 222 -6.54 13.88 3.94
N ASN A 223 -6.56 14.26 2.67
CA ASN A 223 -7.49 15.24 2.12
C ASN A 223 -7.97 14.84 0.70
N ALA A 224 -8.69 15.73 0.05
CA ALA A 224 -9.31 15.49 -1.25
C ALA A 224 -8.32 15.22 -2.41
N SER A 225 -6.99 15.37 -2.20
CA SER A 225 -6.00 14.99 -3.20
C SER A 225 -5.80 13.47 -3.30
N VAL A 226 -6.23 12.71 -2.26
CA VAL A 226 -6.27 11.25 -2.30
C VAL A 226 -7.65 10.80 -2.74
N THR A 227 -7.72 10.15 -3.89
CA THR A 227 -8.98 9.69 -4.51
C THR A 227 -8.92 8.21 -4.83
N TYR A 228 -10.04 7.62 -5.21
CA TYR A 228 -10.09 6.23 -5.71
C TYR A 228 -9.32 6.04 -7.03
N LYS A 229 -8.89 7.11 -7.70
CA LYS A 229 -8.01 7.10 -8.89
C LYS A 229 -6.54 7.34 -8.55
N SER A 230 -6.21 7.56 -7.28
CA SER A 230 -4.83 7.81 -6.87
C SER A 230 -3.93 6.64 -7.22
N ARG A 231 -2.78 6.95 -7.80
CA ARG A 231 -1.75 5.98 -8.15
C ARG A 231 -0.74 5.86 -7.01
N PRO A 232 0.02 4.77 -6.90
CA PRO A 232 1.16 4.71 -5.98
C PRO A 232 2.13 5.86 -6.23
N TYR A 233 2.71 6.41 -5.17
CA TYR A 233 3.62 7.55 -5.27
C TYR A 233 4.73 7.52 -4.22
N ARG A 234 5.84 8.19 -4.53
CA ARG A 234 6.96 8.39 -3.60
C ARG A 234 6.60 9.50 -2.61
N ILE A 235 6.82 9.25 -1.32
CA ILE A 235 6.48 10.23 -0.28
C ILE A 235 7.57 11.30 -0.21
N SER A 236 7.19 12.57 -0.41
CA SER A 236 8.11 13.71 -0.30
C SER A 236 8.46 14.01 1.16
N GLN A 237 9.66 14.58 1.40
CA GLN A 237 10.02 15.11 2.71
C GLN A 237 9.19 16.35 3.12
N ALA A 238 8.47 16.96 2.17
CA ALA A 238 7.63 18.12 2.42
C ALA A 238 6.17 17.78 2.69
N SER A 239 5.68 16.61 2.22
CA SER A 239 4.26 16.26 2.30
C SER A 239 4.03 14.76 2.16
N ILE A 240 3.03 14.27 2.90
CA ILE A 240 2.50 12.89 2.74
C ILE A 240 1.58 12.74 1.53
N LEU A 241 1.16 13.83 0.92
CA LEU A 241 0.16 13.85 -0.16
C LEU A 241 0.82 13.59 -1.53
N PRO A 242 0.06 13.10 -2.51
CA PRO A 242 0.59 12.90 -3.87
C PRO A 242 0.90 14.22 -4.57
N GLY A 243 1.72 14.17 -5.63
CA GLY A 243 2.02 15.32 -6.49
C GLY A 243 3.16 16.22 -6.01
N HIS A 244 3.93 15.78 -5.01
CA HIS A 244 5.11 16.49 -4.54
C HIS A 244 6.40 15.89 -5.09
N GLU A 245 7.36 16.78 -5.41
CA GLU A 245 8.66 16.43 -5.96
C GLU A 245 9.68 16.04 -4.87
N ALA A 246 10.85 15.58 -5.32
CA ALA A 246 11.99 15.32 -4.45
C ALA A 246 12.40 16.57 -3.64
N PRO A 247 13.03 16.43 -2.46
CA PRO A 247 13.56 15.18 -1.93
C PRO A 247 12.49 14.28 -1.32
N PHE A 248 12.66 12.95 -1.52
CA PHE A 248 11.77 11.95 -0.96
C PHE A 248 12.27 11.44 0.39
N ILE A 249 11.34 10.89 1.20
CA ILE A 249 11.70 10.10 2.38
C ILE A 249 12.31 8.79 1.89
N ASN A 250 13.54 8.50 2.33
CA ASN A 250 14.21 7.26 1.99
C ASN A 250 14.04 6.21 3.09
N ALA A 251 13.70 5.00 2.68
CA ALA A 251 13.72 3.83 3.54
C ALA A 251 15.16 3.36 3.83
N ILE A 252 15.30 2.33 4.65
CA ILE A 252 16.62 1.81 5.08
C ILE A 252 17.49 1.32 3.91
N ASP A 253 16.89 0.90 2.81
CA ASP A 253 17.56 0.50 1.57
C ASP A 253 17.99 1.68 0.69
N LYS A 254 17.85 2.91 1.20
CA LYS A 254 18.16 4.17 0.52
C LYS A 254 17.30 4.48 -0.71
N GLN A 255 16.25 3.69 -0.93
CA GLN A 255 15.25 3.96 -1.96
C GLN A 255 14.06 4.72 -1.35
N PRO A 256 13.29 5.45 -2.14
CA PRO A 256 12.11 6.16 -1.66
C PRO A 256 11.11 5.25 -0.96
N LEU A 257 10.56 5.73 0.17
CA LEU A 257 9.34 5.18 0.74
C LEU A 257 8.18 5.45 -0.22
N VAL A 258 7.40 4.41 -0.53
CA VAL A 258 6.27 4.51 -1.45
C VAL A 258 4.96 4.35 -0.70
N GLU A 259 4.02 5.23 -1.00
CA GLU A 259 2.63 5.10 -0.56
C GLU A 259 1.80 4.33 -1.60
N ILE A 260 1.07 3.32 -1.13
CA ILE A 260 0.12 2.55 -1.93
C ILE A 260 -1.29 2.91 -1.45
N PRO A 261 -2.03 3.76 -2.19
CA PRO A 261 -3.38 4.16 -1.80
C PRO A 261 -4.34 2.97 -1.77
N GLN A 262 -5.13 2.88 -0.70
CA GLN A 262 -6.21 1.88 -0.59
C GLN A 262 -7.45 2.37 -1.36
N THR A 263 -7.38 2.31 -2.68
CA THR A 263 -8.32 2.94 -3.61
C THR A 263 -9.75 2.44 -3.48
N CYS A 264 -9.96 1.17 -3.11
CA CYS A 264 -11.29 0.60 -2.87
C CYS A 264 -11.77 0.77 -1.42
N LYS A 265 -11.01 1.50 -0.58
CA LYS A 265 -11.42 1.79 0.80
C LYS A 265 -11.62 0.53 1.65
N ILE A 266 -12.55 0.64 2.59
CA ILE A 266 -12.86 -0.39 3.57
C ILE A 266 -14.05 -1.22 3.08
N ASP A 267 -14.04 -2.49 3.33
CA ASP A 267 -15.03 -3.47 2.89
C ASP A 267 -16.50 -3.12 3.17
N TRP A 268 -16.82 -2.49 4.31
CA TRP A 268 -18.22 -2.07 4.60
C TRP A 268 -18.64 -0.78 3.89
N MET A 269 -17.70 -0.03 3.30
CA MET A 269 -17.96 1.28 2.66
C MET A 269 -18.18 1.21 1.16
N VAL A 270 -17.91 0.06 0.55
CA VAL A 270 -17.96 -0.15 -0.90
C VAL A 270 -18.75 -1.39 -1.24
N SER A 271 -19.56 -1.31 -2.29
CA SER A 271 -20.22 -2.46 -2.90
C SER A 271 -19.30 -3.17 -3.90
N ALA A 272 -19.68 -4.38 -4.33
CA ALA A 272 -18.98 -5.06 -5.42
C ALA A 272 -18.98 -4.22 -6.72
N GLU A 273 -20.09 -3.54 -7.00
CA GLU A 273 -20.21 -2.68 -8.19
C GLU A 273 -19.29 -1.45 -8.09
N ASP A 274 -19.17 -0.83 -6.90
CA ASP A 274 -18.22 0.26 -6.70
C ASP A 274 -16.78 -0.19 -7.00
N MET A 275 -16.37 -1.33 -6.47
CA MET A 275 -15.03 -1.89 -6.71
C MET A 275 -14.80 -2.20 -8.19
N LYS A 276 -15.81 -2.71 -8.91
CA LYS A 276 -15.73 -2.94 -10.36
C LYS A 276 -15.64 -1.63 -11.15
N VAL A 277 -16.36 -0.58 -10.72
CA VAL A 277 -16.26 0.76 -11.32
C VAL A 277 -14.85 1.30 -11.12
N ILE A 278 -14.30 1.23 -9.91
CA ILE A 278 -12.93 1.66 -9.62
C ILE A 278 -11.93 0.87 -10.48
N PHE A 279 -12.08 -0.44 -10.62
CA PHE A 279 -11.24 -1.25 -11.50
C PHE A 279 -11.30 -0.78 -12.96
N LYS A 280 -12.49 -0.50 -13.49
CA LYS A 280 -12.67 0.04 -14.86
C LYS A 280 -11.99 1.39 -15.05
N GLU A 281 -12.03 2.26 -14.04
CA GLU A 281 -11.32 3.55 -14.08
C GLU A 281 -9.80 3.35 -14.15
N HIS A 282 -9.24 2.40 -13.38
CA HIS A 282 -7.82 2.06 -13.46
C HIS A 282 -7.44 1.43 -14.81
N LEU A 283 -8.31 0.61 -15.41
CA LEU A 283 -8.12 0.15 -16.79
C LEU A 283 -8.09 1.33 -17.80
N ALA A 284 -8.96 2.34 -17.60
CA ALA A 284 -8.96 3.53 -18.45
C ALA A 284 -7.67 4.36 -18.30
N ILE A 285 -7.16 4.52 -17.07
CA ILE A 285 -5.86 5.18 -16.80
C ILE A 285 -4.73 4.43 -17.51
N ALA A 286 -4.71 3.11 -17.43
CA ALA A 286 -3.67 2.32 -18.10
C ALA A 286 -3.76 2.40 -19.62
N ARG A 287 -4.97 2.42 -20.21
CA ARG A 287 -5.14 2.65 -21.67
C ARG A 287 -4.63 4.02 -22.14
N GLN A 288 -4.51 4.98 -21.24
CA GLN A 288 -3.91 6.29 -21.51
C GLN A 288 -2.38 6.31 -21.34
N GLY A 289 -1.75 5.15 -21.16
CA GLY A 289 -0.30 5.03 -21.09
C GLY A 289 0.29 5.04 -19.67
N ALA A 290 -0.54 4.97 -18.62
CA ALA A 290 -0.04 5.10 -17.25
C ALA A 290 -0.22 3.81 -16.44
N THR A 291 0.88 3.21 -15.99
CA THR A 291 0.84 2.13 -15.00
C THR A 291 0.16 2.62 -13.71
N THR A 292 -0.72 1.79 -13.15
CA THR A 292 -1.55 2.13 -12.00
C THR A 292 -1.82 0.91 -11.12
N ALA A 293 -2.42 1.13 -9.95
CA ALA A 293 -2.79 0.04 -9.04
C ALA A 293 -4.16 0.27 -8.40
N ILE A 294 -4.92 -0.81 -8.24
CA ILE A 294 -6.11 -0.88 -7.42
C ILE A 294 -5.78 -1.68 -6.15
N CYS A 295 -6.23 -1.19 -5.00
CA CYS A 295 -6.09 -1.88 -3.73
C CYS A 295 -7.48 -2.24 -3.19
N LEU A 296 -7.76 -3.54 -3.07
CA LEU A 296 -8.92 -4.11 -2.42
C LEU A 296 -8.57 -4.36 -0.94
N ALA A 297 -9.43 -4.00 0.00
CA ALA A 297 -9.17 -4.17 1.42
C ALA A 297 -10.35 -4.85 2.14
N ILE A 298 -10.06 -5.89 2.93
CA ILE A 298 -11.03 -6.64 3.73
C ILE A 298 -10.55 -6.73 5.18
N HIS A 299 -11.46 -6.61 6.16
CA HIS A 299 -11.13 -6.84 7.56
C HIS A 299 -11.35 -8.29 7.96
N GLU A 300 -10.51 -8.78 8.86
CA GLU A 300 -10.55 -10.15 9.34
C GLU A 300 -11.89 -10.50 9.99
N THR A 301 -12.50 -9.56 10.74
CA THR A 301 -13.76 -9.77 11.48
C THR A 301 -15.02 -9.57 10.63
N SER A 302 -14.88 -9.33 9.35
CA SER A 302 -16.01 -9.13 8.42
C SER A 302 -15.90 -10.02 7.17
N SER A 303 -14.90 -10.90 7.14
CA SER A 303 -14.56 -11.70 5.97
C SER A 303 -15.68 -12.64 5.56
N GLU A 304 -16.34 -13.28 6.53
CA GLU A 304 -17.48 -14.18 6.25
C GLU A 304 -18.61 -13.39 5.58
N GLY A 305 -19.04 -12.28 6.16
CA GLY A 305 -20.13 -11.45 5.64
C GLY A 305 -19.83 -10.77 4.30
N ASN A 306 -18.56 -10.58 3.98
CA ASN A 306 -18.12 -9.95 2.74
C ASN A 306 -17.58 -10.94 1.69
N PHE A 307 -17.59 -12.24 1.97
CA PHE A 307 -17.04 -13.26 1.08
C PHE A 307 -17.59 -13.14 -0.35
N ASP A 308 -18.91 -13.17 -0.51
CA ASP A 308 -19.56 -13.13 -1.84
C ASP A 308 -19.21 -11.84 -2.60
N LYS A 309 -19.14 -10.73 -1.91
CA LYS A 309 -18.73 -9.42 -2.47
C LYS A 309 -17.34 -9.51 -3.09
N PHE A 310 -16.35 -9.94 -2.31
CA PHE A 310 -14.97 -10.03 -2.80
C PHE A 310 -14.80 -11.14 -3.83
N HIS A 311 -15.45 -12.29 -3.66
CA HIS A 311 -15.44 -13.36 -4.65
C HIS A 311 -15.99 -12.88 -6.02
N GLN A 312 -17.08 -12.11 -6.02
CA GLN A 312 -17.63 -11.52 -7.25
C GLN A 312 -16.67 -10.55 -7.93
N VAL A 313 -15.99 -9.69 -7.17
CA VAL A 313 -15.03 -8.72 -7.72
C VAL A 313 -13.79 -9.41 -8.25
N LEU A 314 -13.22 -10.31 -7.47
CA LEU A 314 -12.03 -11.06 -7.87
C LEU A 314 -12.29 -11.91 -9.10
N ARG A 315 -13.46 -12.59 -9.19
CA ARG A 315 -13.86 -13.31 -10.40
C ARG A 315 -13.91 -12.39 -11.62
N TYR A 316 -14.48 -11.20 -11.49
CA TYR A 316 -14.53 -10.21 -12.57
C TYR A 316 -13.11 -9.78 -13.03
N ILE A 317 -12.19 -9.61 -12.10
CA ILE A 317 -10.78 -9.31 -12.40
C ILE A 317 -10.10 -10.52 -13.06
N ASP A 318 -10.32 -11.73 -12.54
CA ASP A 318 -9.78 -12.98 -13.10
C ASP A 318 -10.27 -13.23 -14.54
N GLU A 319 -11.53 -12.96 -14.83
CA GLU A 319 -12.11 -13.03 -16.19
C GLU A 319 -11.38 -12.08 -17.14
N HIS A 320 -11.06 -10.86 -16.69
CA HIS A 320 -10.27 -9.91 -17.49
C HIS A 320 -8.85 -10.43 -17.76
N ILE A 321 -8.18 -10.98 -16.74
CA ILE A 321 -6.84 -11.57 -16.88
C ILE A 321 -6.87 -12.77 -17.85
N HIS A 322 -7.87 -13.66 -17.72
CA HIS A 322 -8.01 -14.85 -18.58
C HIS A 322 -8.31 -14.50 -20.04
N SER A 323 -9.05 -13.42 -20.28
CA SER A 323 -9.36 -12.98 -21.65
C SER A 323 -8.15 -12.46 -22.42
N GLY A 324 -7.03 -12.19 -21.74
CA GLY A 324 -5.85 -11.56 -22.33
C GLY A 324 -6.09 -10.12 -22.80
N SER A 325 -7.16 -9.49 -22.32
CA SER A 325 -7.52 -8.11 -22.71
C SER A 325 -6.46 -7.11 -22.25
N GLN A 326 -6.25 -6.08 -23.06
CA GLN A 326 -5.36 -4.97 -22.71
C GLN A 326 -6.11 -3.86 -21.95
N PRO A 327 -5.46 -3.15 -21.04
CA PRO A 327 -4.08 -3.32 -20.56
C PRO A 327 -3.90 -4.59 -19.71
N GLN A 328 -2.66 -5.06 -19.56
CA GLN A 328 -2.35 -6.19 -18.68
C GLN A 328 -2.80 -5.90 -17.25
N VAL A 329 -3.32 -6.94 -16.58
CA VAL A 329 -3.68 -6.90 -15.16
C VAL A 329 -2.89 -7.98 -14.42
N LYS A 330 -2.27 -7.60 -13.28
CA LYS A 330 -1.44 -8.51 -12.49
C LYS A 330 -1.73 -8.37 -11.00
N TYR A 331 -1.94 -9.50 -10.33
CA TYR A 331 -1.92 -9.51 -8.86
C TYR A 331 -0.49 -9.38 -8.33
N ILE A 332 -0.33 -8.59 -7.28
CA ILE A 332 0.96 -8.28 -6.67
C ILE A 332 0.77 -7.92 -5.19
N THR A 333 1.79 -8.13 -4.34
CA THR A 333 1.79 -7.58 -2.99
C THR A 333 2.13 -6.10 -2.98
N THR A 334 1.88 -5.41 -1.87
CA THR A 334 2.22 -3.97 -1.76
C THR A 334 3.73 -3.74 -1.81
N ALA A 335 4.53 -4.62 -1.20
CA ALA A 335 5.98 -4.52 -1.25
C ALA A 335 6.54 -4.78 -2.66
N GLU A 336 6.03 -5.79 -3.37
CA GLU A 336 6.41 -6.04 -4.76
C GLU A 336 5.99 -4.87 -5.68
N LEU A 337 4.82 -4.27 -5.43
CA LEU A 337 4.35 -3.11 -6.19
C LEU A 337 5.28 -1.91 -6.01
N ARG A 338 5.76 -1.67 -4.79
CA ARG A 338 6.77 -0.63 -4.52
C ARG A 338 8.00 -0.80 -5.42
N ASP A 339 8.51 -2.02 -5.53
CA ASP A 339 9.70 -2.30 -6.33
C ASP A 339 9.42 -1.99 -7.82
N ARG A 340 8.24 -2.34 -8.34
CA ARG A 340 7.81 -1.98 -9.72
C ARG A 340 7.69 -0.48 -9.95
N ILE A 341 7.25 0.29 -8.95
CA ILE A 341 7.16 1.77 -9.06
C ILE A 341 8.54 2.44 -9.04
N LEU A 342 9.53 1.79 -8.46
CA LEU A 342 10.90 2.31 -8.39
C LEU A 342 11.80 1.85 -9.54
N GLU A 343 11.41 0.80 -10.27
CA GLU A 343 12.12 0.39 -11.48
C GLU A 343 12.13 1.57 -12.48
N PRO A 344 13.27 1.94 -13.06
CA PRO A 344 13.29 2.91 -14.15
C PRO A 344 12.53 2.34 -15.36
N ASN A 345 11.62 3.14 -15.91
CA ASN A 345 10.94 2.85 -17.17
C ASN A 345 11.95 2.81 -18.33
#